data_e76f4a08a67e63059f55ad35a56c258d
#
_entry.id   e76f4a08a67e63059f55ad35a56c258d
#
_cell.length_a   1.000
_cell.length_b   1.000
_cell.length_c   1.000
_cell.angle_alpha   90.00
_cell.angle_beta   90.00
_cell.angle_gamma   90.00
#
_symmetry.space_group_name_H-M   'P 1'
#
loop_
_entity.id
_entity.type
_entity.pdbx_description
1 polymer ?
#
loop_
_entity_poly.entity_id
_entity_poly.type
_entity_poly.pdbx_seq_one_letter_code
_entity_poly.pdbx_strand_id
1 'polypeptide(L)'
;VSEKNLPEPPEPVSWPNPSSAASPPRGGPTGGTGAGSPPRAPQRPEQFPPEGEVEYERSVIRIPFNLKGAAPGANRKVDVMVFDAYMRLIRQAPVTNGLGFRQFEFTIDAWELTNTFSPGLNADVTFTLSDTVQPRSICIAQQRERDYPSLIVYSAIYDVYLGTTRIVENQPGVAYATPVWEIPPRNVTVAFEKPFESDQFSFSAGCCEGMRAITQEEFEAGAAAARAVRGQS
;
A
#
# COMPACT_ATOMS: atom_id res chain seq x y z
N VAL A 1 -22.30 -37.85 7.09
CA VAL A 1 -21.83 -36.46 7.19
C VAL A 1 -21.11 -36.18 5.88
N SER A 2 -21.77 -35.42 4.97
CA SER A 2 -21.23 -35.07 3.63
C SER A 2 -20.13 -34.03 3.76
N GLU A 3 -18.96 -34.34 3.22
CA GLU A 3 -17.91 -33.35 2.97
C GLU A 3 -18.44 -32.34 1.94
N LYS A 4 -18.69 -31.11 2.38
CA LYS A 4 -18.99 -29.99 1.50
C LYS A 4 -17.70 -29.55 0.82
N ASN A 5 -17.69 -29.59 -0.50
CA ASN A 5 -16.67 -29.02 -1.37
C ASN A 5 -16.39 -27.56 -0.96
N LEU A 6 -15.18 -27.30 -0.49
CA LEU A 6 -14.65 -25.95 -0.39
C LEU A 6 -14.43 -25.41 -1.81
N PRO A 7 -14.77 -24.16 -2.10
CA PRO A 7 -14.46 -23.58 -3.41
C PRO A 7 -12.94 -23.51 -3.58
N GLU A 8 -12.47 -23.87 -4.76
CA GLU A 8 -11.07 -23.71 -5.15
C GLU A 8 -10.63 -22.25 -5.00
N PRO A 9 -9.40 -22.00 -4.49
CA PRO A 9 -8.86 -20.66 -4.43
C PRO A 9 -8.74 -20.08 -5.84
N PRO A 10 -9.02 -18.77 -6.03
CA PRO A 10 -8.89 -18.14 -7.35
C PRO A 10 -7.45 -18.21 -7.83
N GLU A 11 -7.28 -18.51 -9.12
CA GLU A 11 -5.97 -18.55 -9.76
C GLU A 11 -5.22 -17.22 -9.59
N PRO A 12 -3.90 -17.25 -9.33
CA PRO A 12 -3.12 -16.03 -9.18
C PRO A 12 -3.14 -15.23 -10.49
N VAL A 13 -3.59 -13.99 -10.40
CA VAL A 13 -3.56 -13.03 -11.52
C VAL A 13 -2.11 -12.82 -11.91
N SER A 14 -1.69 -13.32 -13.07
CA SER A 14 -0.37 -13.06 -13.63
C SER A 14 -0.31 -11.64 -14.20
N TRP A 15 0.36 -10.75 -13.48
CA TRP A 15 0.68 -9.43 -14.00
C TRP A 15 1.85 -9.53 -15.00
N PRO A 16 1.86 -8.75 -16.09
CA PRO A 16 2.98 -8.72 -17.01
C PRO A 16 4.25 -8.26 -16.28
N ASN A 17 5.28 -9.07 -16.34
CA ASN A 17 6.58 -8.83 -15.75
C ASN A 17 7.22 -7.58 -16.40
N PRO A 18 7.54 -6.48 -15.70
CA PRO A 18 8.13 -5.28 -16.29
C PRO A 18 9.58 -5.46 -16.75
N SER A 19 10.11 -6.71 -16.81
CA SER A 19 11.51 -7.04 -17.07
C SER A 19 11.79 -7.44 -18.52
N SER A 20 11.10 -6.91 -19.53
CA SER A 20 11.51 -7.04 -20.92
C SER A 20 11.84 -5.69 -21.58
N ALA A 21 12.73 -4.92 -20.96
CA ALA A 21 13.43 -3.84 -21.65
C ALA A 21 14.61 -4.42 -22.41
N ALA A 22 14.58 -4.28 -23.74
CA ALA A 22 15.56 -4.78 -24.66
C ALA A 22 16.99 -4.35 -24.31
N SER A 23 17.94 -5.29 -24.39
CA SER A 23 19.37 -5.02 -24.26
C SER A 23 19.85 -4.06 -25.37
N PRO A 24 20.64 -3.03 -25.05
CA PRO A 24 21.25 -2.19 -26.08
C PRO A 24 22.40 -2.94 -26.80
N PRO A 25 22.71 -2.58 -28.08
CA PRO A 25 23.70 -3.26 -28.88
C PRO A 25 25.12 -3.05 -28.34
N ARG A 26 25.93 -4.11 -28.37
CA ARG A 26 27.35 -4.08 -28.03
C ARG A 26 28.13 -3.25 -29.04
N GLY A 27 28.59 -2.08 -28.65
CA GLY A 27 29.65 -1.32 -29.32
C GLY A 27 31.02 -1.73 -28.78
N GLY A 28 32.01 -1.91 -29.69
CA GLY A 28 33.34 -2.41 -29.41
C GLY A 28 34.28 -1.46 -28.65
N PRO A 29 35.53 -1.84 -28.39
CA PRO A 29 36.37 -1.25 -27.35
C PRO A 29 37.13 -0.02 -27.82
N THR A 30 37.09 1.05 -27.06
CA THR A 30 38.11 2.09 -27.08
C THR A 30 38.62 2.33 -25.66
N GLY A 31 39.93 2.18 -25.49
CA GLY A 31 40.61 2.29 -24.22
C GLY A 31 40.54 3.70 -23.61
N GLY A 32 40.47 3.74 -22.30
CA GLY A 32 40.57 4.95 -21.48
C GLY A 32 40.76 4.56 -20.03
N THR A 33 41.98 4.78 -19.54
CA THR A 33 42.46 4.63 -18.16
C THR A 33 41.68 5.54 -17.21
N GLY A 34 41.13 4.99 -16.16
CA GLY A 34 40.51 5.74 -15.07
C GLY A 34 39.37 4.96 -14.44
N ALA A 35 39.70 3.81 -13.82
CA ALA A 35 38.69 3.02 -13.09
C ALA A 35 38.34 3.68 -11.76
N GLY A 36 37.47 4.70 -11.80
CA GLY A 36 36.62 5.00 -10.65
C GLY A 36 35.68 3.80 -10.47
N SER A 37 35.72 3.14 -9.30
CA SER A 37 34.78 2.09 -8.95
C SER A 37 33.36 2.59 -9.21
N PRO A 38 32.50 1.80 -9.85
CA PRO A 38 31.11 2.21 -10.04
C PRO A 38 30.49 2.55 -8.68
N PRO A 39 29.63 3.57 -8.59
CA PRO A 39 28.95 3.91 -7.34
C PRO A 39 28.27 2.66 -6.81
N ARG A 40 28.67 2.26 -5.60
CA ARG A 40 28.11 1.08 -4.92
C ARG A 40 26.60 1.28 -4.80
N ALA A 41 25.83 0.36 -5.36
CA ALA A 41 24.39 0.39 -5.20
C ALA A 41 24.04 0.55 -3.71
N PRO A 42 23.06 1.38 -3.34
CA PRO A 42 22.70 1.57 -1.95
C PRO A 42 22.41 0.20 -1.34
N GLN A 43 23.14 -0.14 -0.27
CA GLN A 43 22.95 -1.40 0.43
C GLN A 43 21.57 -1.36 1.07
N ARG A 44 20.74 -2.36 0.79
CA ARG A 44 19.45 -2.52 1.47
C ARG A 44 19.70 -2.78 2.96
N PRO A 45 18.86 -2.23 3.85
CA PRO A 45 18.98 -2.55 5.26
C PRO A 45 18.81 -4.06 5.47
N GLU A 46 19.65 -4.66 6.27
CA GLU A 46 19.59 -6.09 6.57
C GLU A 46 18.67 -6.39 7.74
N GLN A 47 18.34 -5.40 8.55
CA GLN A 47 17.57 -5.53 9.78
C GLN A 47 16.42 -4.53 9.83
N PHE A 48 15.38 -4.88 10.58
CA PHE A 48 14.33 -3.95 10.95
C PHE A 48 14.88 -2.78 11.76
N PRO A 49 14.25 -1.59 11.65
CA PRO A 49 14.61 -0.47 12.51
C PRO A 49 14.58 -0.89 13.98
N PRO A 50 15.63 -0.60 14.78
CA PRO A 50 15.81 -1.23 16.09
C PRO A 50 14.86 -0.71 17.16
N GLU A 51 14.41 0.54 17.04
CA GLU A 51 13.57 1.20 18.03
C GLU A 51 12.16 1.44 17.53
N GLY A 52 11.20 1.48 18.46
CA GLY A 52 9.84 1.90 18.17
C GLY A 52 9.77 3.42 18.12
N GLU A 53 9.08 3.97 17.14
CA GLU A 53 8.93 5.42 16.96
C GLU A 53 7.68 5.81 16.20
N VAL A 54 7.40 7.12 16.17
CA VAL A 54 6.41 7.70 15.27
C VAL A 54 7.08 7.93 13.93
N GLU A 55 6.52 7.34 12.89
CA GLU A 55 7.00 7.44 11.52
C GLU A 55 5.95 8.18 10.68
N TYR A 56 6.44 9.00 9.76
CA TYR A 56 5.62 9.68 8.77
C TYR A 56 6.02 9.22 7.39
N GLU A 57 5.04 8.81 6.59
CA GLU A 57 5.25 8.24 5.27
C GLU A 57 4.37 8.90 4.22
N ARG A 58 4.89 9.00 3.01
CA ARG A 58 4.14 9.36 1.81
C ARG A 58 4.29 8.28 0.76
N SER A 59 3.20 7.96 0.09
CA SER A 59 3.19 7.07 -1.07
C SER A 59 2.21 7.56 -2.14
N VAL A 60 2.37 7.07 -3.36
CA VAL A 60 1.34 7.15 -4.39
C VAL A 60 0.63 5.79 -4.43
N ILE A 61 -0.67 5.80 -4.20
CA ILE A 61 -1.51 4.60 -4.22
C ILE A 61 -2.30 4.58 -5.52
N ARG A 62 -2.24 3.47 -6.26
CA ARG A 62 -3.06 3.22 -7.45
C ARG A 62 -4.03 2.10 -7.17
N ILE A 63 -5.31 2.37 -7.32
CA ILE A 63 -6.39 1.39 -7.08
C ILE A 63 -7.29 1.34 -8.33
N PRO A 64 -7.41 0.19 -8.99
CA PRO A 64 -8.40 -0.01 -10.04
C PRO A 64 -9.78 -0.21 -9.43
N PHE A 65 -10.67 0.74 -9.64
CA PHE A 65 -12.08 0.66 -9.25
C PHE A 65 -12.90 0.02 -10.36
N ASN A 66 -13.65 -1.02 -10.03
CA ASN A 66 -14.69 -1.55 -10.89
C ASN A 66 -15.97 -0.76 -10.62
N LEU A 67 -16.35 0.12 -11.54
CA LEU A 67 -17.53 0.96 -11.40
C LEU A 67 -18.81 0.13 -11.57
N LYS A 68 -19.76 0.33 -10.65
CA LYS A 68 -21.10 -0.25 -10.68
C LYS A 68 -22.08 0.78 -11.26
N GLY A 69 -23.20 0.33 -11.82
CA GLY A 69 -24.23 1.22 -12.37
C GLY A 69 -24.24 1.33 -13.90
N ALA A 70 -23.34 0.66 -14.62
CA ALA A 70 -23.56 0.41 -16.03
C ALA A 70 -24.73 -0.56 -16.22
N ALA A 71 -25.61 -0.31 -17.21
CA ALA A 71 -26.73 -1.19 -17.51
C ALA A 71 -26.25 -2.65 -17.67
N PRO A 72 -27.10 -3.66 -17.33
CA PRO A 72 -26.75 -5.06 -17.51
C PRO A 72 -26.28 -5.33 -18.95
N GLY A 73 -25.05 -5.86 -19.11
CA GLY A 73 -24.44 -6.10 -20.42
C GLY A 73 -23.52 -4.98 -20.92
N ALA A 74 -23.43 -3.82 -20.25
CA ALA A 74 -22.41 -2.83 -20.56
C ALA A 74 -21.02 -3.32 -20.09
N ASN A 75 -19.97 -3.00 -20.87
CA ASN A 75 -18.60 -3.28 -20.46
C ASN A 75 -18.34 -2.63 -19.09
N ARG A 76 -17.87 -3.44 -18.12
CA ARG A 76 -17.48 -2.92 -16.80
C ARG A 76 -16.46 -1.82 -17.00
N LYS A 77 -16.82 -0.60 -16.60
CA LYS A 77 -15.90 0.53 -16.66
C LYS A 77 -14.95 0.41 -15.47
N VAL A 78 -13.66 0.37 -15.75
CA VAL A 78 -12.61 0.43 -14.72
C VAL A 78 -12.09 1.86 -14.70
N ASP A 79 -12.08 2.45 -13.52
CA ASP A 79 -11.43 3.73 -13.26
C ASP A 79 -10.19 3.48 -12.40
N VAL A 80 -9.03 3.99 -12.81
CA VAL A 80 -7.80 3.83 -12.04
C VAL A 80 -7.60 5.09 -11.20
N MET A 81 -7.91 4.98 -9.92
CA MET A 81 -7.69 6.05 -8.97
C MET A 81 -6.21 6.11 -8.57
N VAL A 82 -5.68 7.32 -8.51
CA VAL A 82 -4.29 7.60 -8.12
C VAL A 82 -4.31 8.62 -7.00
N PHE A 83 -4.01 8.18 -5.80
CA PHE A 83 -4.00 9.00 -4.59
C PHE A 83 -2.57 9.31 -4.16
N ASP A 84 -2.34 10.52 -3.67
CA ASP A 84 -1.19 10.78 -2.78
C ASP A 84 -1.65 10.47 -1.36
N ALA A 85 -1.01 9.52 -0.71
CA ALA A 85 -1.32 9.11 0.64
C ALA A 85 -0.25 9.60 1.62
N TYR A 86 -0.70 10.16 2.72
CA TYR A 86 0.11 10.60 3.85
C TYR A 86 -0.29 9.79 5.07
N MET A 87 0.65 9.10 5.69
CA MET A 87 0.40 8.24 6.84
C MET A 87 1.26 8.63 8.03
N ARG A 88 0.68 8.53 9.22
CA ARG A 88 1.39 8.51 10.49
C ARG A 88 1.25 7.13 11.11
N LEU A 89 2.37 6.52 11.43
CA LEU A 89 2.46 5.19 12.01
C LEU A 89 3.09 5.29 13.40
N ILE A 90 2.59 4.46 14.31
CA ILE A 90 3.21 4.27 15.64
C ILE A 90 3.78 2.86 15.65
N ARG A 91 5.08 2.73 15.48
CA ARG A 91 5.79 1.45 15.40
C ARG A 91 6.36 1.04 16.75
N GLN A 92 6.26 -0.23 17.07
CA GLN A 92 6.92 -0.82 18.24
C GLN A 92 8.31 -1.37 17.88
N ALA A 93 9.16 -1.52 18.89
CA ALA A 93 10.46 -2.16 18.71
C ALA A 93 10.29 -3.63 18.23
N PRO A 94 11.18 -4.13 17.35
CA PRO A 94 11.13 -5.50 16.88
C PRO A 94 11.37 -6.52 18.00
N VAL A 95 10.61 -7.61 17.97
CA VAL A 95 10.75 -8.75 18.89
C VAL A 95 10.89 -10.04 18.08
N THR A 96 11.41 -11.09 18.74
CA THR A 96 11.39 -12.44 18.19
C THR A 96 10.17 -13.16 18.73
N ASN A 97 9.29 -13.66 17.84
CA ASN A 97 8.10 -14.41 18.25
C ASN A 97 8.41 -15.84 18.68
N GLY A 98 7.40 -16.54 19.21
CA GLY A 98 7.54 -17.92 19.71
C GLY A 98 7.96 -18.95 18.63
N LEU A 99 7.88 -18.62 17.35
CA LEU A 99 8.33 -19.45 16.24
C LEU A 99 9.75 -19.12 15.78
N GLY A 100 10.40 -18.12 16.39
CA GLY A 100 11.76 -17.68 16.08
C GLY A 100 11.87 -16.68 14.95
N PHE A 101 10.77 -16.11 14.44
CA PHE A 101 10.79 -15.05 13.44
C PHE A 101 10.81 -13.68 14.11
N ARG A 102 11.59 -12.75 13.55
CA ARG A 102 11.55 -11.37 14.00
C ARG A 102 10.32 -10.67 13.42
N GLN A 103 9.70 -9.82 14.24
CA GLN A 103 8.51 -9.06 13.87
C GLN A 103 8.43 -7.76 14.65
N PHE A 104 7.67 -6.81 14.15
CA PHE A 104 7.21 -5.66 14.91
C PHE A 104 5.74 -5.35 14.61
N GLU A 105 5.07 -4.78 15.59
CA GLU A 105 3.71 -4.29 15.44
C GLU A 105 3.72 -2.77 15.20
N PHE A 106 2.73 -2.28 14.50
CA PHE A 106 2.51 -0.86 14.31
C PHE A 106 1.02 -0.56 14.21
N THR A 107 0.65 0.68 14.49
CA THR A 107 -0.72 1.17 14.31
C THR A 107 -0.69 2.30 13.28
N ILE A 108 -1.64 2.30 12.34
CA ILE A 108 -1.88 3.43 11.46
C ILE A 108 -2.71 4.42 12.27
N ASP A 109 -2.10 5.53 12.68
CA ASP A 109 -2.69 6.50 13.58
C ASP A 109 -3.30 7.70 12.84
N ALA A 110 -2.82 7.97 11.62
CA ALA A 110 -3.45 8.90 10.70
C ALA A 110 -3.24 8.44 9.25
N TRP A 111 -4.26 8.67 8.42
CA TRP A 111 -4.21 8.37 7.00
C TRP A 111 -5.02 9.40 6.23
N GLU A 112 -4.34 10.17 5.37
CA GLU A 112 -4.91 11.26 4.62
C GLU A 112 -4.60 11.10 3.13
N LEU A 113 -5.59 11.35 2.28
CA LEU A 113 -5.47 11.21 0.83
C LEU A 113 -5.74 12.54 0.12
N THR A 114 -4.95 12.81 -0.92
CA THR A 114 -5.18 13.89 -1.88
C THR A 114 -5.32 13.31 -3.31
N ASN A 115 -5.70 14.13 -4.28
CA ASN A 115 -5.96 13.71 -5.67
C ASN A 115 -7.10 12.68 -5.75
N THR A 116 -8.18 12.95 -5.04
CA THR A 116 -9.26 11.98 -4.79
C THR A 116 -10.37 11.99 -5.84
N PHE A 117 -10.30 12.87 -6.86
CA PHE A 117 -11.35 12.98 -7.86
C PHE A 117 -11.38 11.78 -8.82
N SER A 118 -12.53 11.12 -8.91
CA SER A 118 -12.82 10.07 -9.87
C SER A 118 -13.64 10.60 -11.06
N PRO A 119 -13.07 10.66 -12.26
CA PRO A 119 -13.86 11.05 -13.45
C PRO A 119 -15.01 10.10 -13.73
N GLY A 120 -14.84 8.82 -13.40
CA GLY A 120 -15.86 7.79 -13.63
C GLY A 120 -17.07 7.93 -12.73
N LEU A 121 -16.88 8.39 -11.50
CA LEU A 121 -17.93 8.66 -10.51
C LEU A 121 -18.36 10.14 -10.51
N ASN A 122 -17.60 11.01 -11.20
CA ASN A 122 -17.75 12.46 -11.17
C ASN A 122 -17.79 13.04 -9.75
N ALA A 123 -16.97 12.52 -8.86
CA ALA A 123 -16.90 12.91 -7.46
C ALA A 123 -15.53 12.54 -6.85
N ASP A 124 -15.20 13.18 -5.75
CA ASP A 124 -14.08 12.78 -4.92
C ASP A 124 -14.41 11.46 -4.19
N VAL A 125 -13.47 10.52 -4.18
CA VAL A 125 -13.53 9.29 -3.39
C VAL A 125 -12.46 9.38 -2.30
N THR A 126 -12.87 9.42 -1.04
CA THR A 126 -11.95 9.58 0.07
C THR A 126 -12.07 8.43 1.06
N PHE A 127 -10.94 7.96 1.53
CA PHE A 127 -10.83 6.99 2.62
C PHE A 127 -10.21 7.70 3.81
N THR A 128 -10.82 7.58 4.98
CA THR A 128 -10.30 8.14 6.24
C THR A 128 -10.33 7.08 7.32
N LEU A 129 -9.41 7.13 8.26
CA LEU A 129 -9.54 6.29 9.43
C LEU A 129 -10.83 6.63 10.18
N SER A 130 -11.54 5.61 10.64
CA SER A 130 -12.70 5.79 11.53
C SER A 130 -12.23 6.25 12.91
N ASP A 131 -13.12 6.96 13.63
CA ASP A 131 -12.87 7.44 15.00
C ASP A 131 -12.79 6.32 16.06
N THR A 132 -12.75 5.07 15.63
CA THR A 132 -12.61 3.90 16.50
C THR A 132 -11.15 3.60 16.79
N VAL A 133 -10.91 2.78 17.83
CA VAL A 133 -9.57 2.28 18.12
C VAL A 133 -9.06 1.46 16.95
N GLN A 134 -7.95 1.90 16.37
CA GLN A 134 -7.36 1.25 15.21
C GLN A 134 -6.70 -0.07 15.60
N PRO A 135 -6.87 -1.13 14.79
CA PRO A 135 -6.21 -2.41 15.01
C PRO A 135 -4.70 -2.31 14.80
N ARG A 136 -3.98 -3.29 15.33
CA ARG A 136 -2.55 -3.42 15.08
C ARG A 136 -2.30 -4.07 13.74
N SER A 137 -1.38 -3.50 13.03
CA SER A 137 -0.72 -4.06 11.85
C SER A 137 0.56 -4.77 12.27
N ILE A 138 1.12 -5.62 11.43
CA ILE A 138 2.33 -6.37 11.77
C ILE A 138 3.25 -6.51 10.56
N CYS A 139 4.55 -6.41 10.80
CA CYS A 139 5.58 -6.79 9.84
C CYS A 139 6.32 -8.00 10.38
N ILE A 140 6.40 -9.07 9.59
CA ILE A 140 7.00 -10.35 10.00
C ILE A 140 8.08 -10.75 9.00
N ALA A 141 9.29 -11.07 9.48
CA ALA A 141 10.34 -11.68 8.70
C ALA A 141 9.89 -13.04 8.14
N GLN A 142 10.22 -13.32 6.89
CA GLN A 142 9.91 -14.62 6.26
C GLN A 142 11.00 -15.67 6.51
N GLN A 143 12.10 -15.28 7.15
CA GLN A 143 13.24 -16.13 7.51
C GLN A 143 13.64 -15.88 8.97
N ARG A 144 14.14 -16.89 9.67
CA ARG A 144 14.51 -16.77 11.08
C ARG A 144 15.79 -15.97 11.30
N GLU A 145 16.72 -16.06 10.36
CA GLU A 145 18.06 -15.46 10.46
C GLU A 145 18.15 -14.05 9.86
N ARG A 146 17.08 -13.58 9.21
CA ARG A 146 17.04 -12.30 8.48
C ARG A 146 15.70 -11.63 8.63
N ASP A 147 15.72 -10.31 8.74
CA ASP A 147 14.50 -9.50 8.82
C ASP A 147 13.81 -9.35 7.46
N TYR A 148 14.58 -9.49 6.37
CA TYR A 148 14.05 -9.42 4.99
C TYR A 148 14.39 -10.67 4.17
N PRO A 149 13.53 -11.06 3.21
CA PRO A 149 12.25 -10.45 2.91
C PRO A 149 11.24 -10.61 4.05
N SER A 150 10.29 -9.69 4.13
CA SER A 150 9.23 -9.71 5.12
C SER A 150 7.83 -9.66 4.47
N LEU A 151 6.82 -9.97 5.27
CA LEU A 151 5.41 -9.78 4.99
C LEU A 151 4.89 -8.66 5.88
N ILE A 152 4.17 -7.72 5.30
CA ILE A 152 3.39 -6.75 6.07
C ILE A 152 1.91 -7.11 5.96
N VAL A 153 1.24 -7.12 7.10
CA VAL A 153 -0.22 -7.21 7.22
C VAL A 153 -0.69 -5.86 7.75
N TYR A 154 -1.29 -5.08 6.86
CA TYR A 154 -1.94 -3.83 7.23
C TYR A 154 -3.34 -4.12 7.73
N SER A 155 -3.71 -3.53 8.85
CA SER A 155 -5.06 -3.61 9.42
C SER A 155 -5.52 -2.20 9.75
N ALA A 156 -6.72 -1.83 9.30
CA ALA A 156 -7.31 -0.55 9.59
C ALA A 156 -8.83 -0.65 9.62
N ILE A 157 -9.48 0.27 10.34
CA ILE A 157 -10.91 0.52 10.26
C ILE A 157 -11.07 1.90 9.63
N TYR A 158 -11.81 1.97 8.53
CA TYR A 158 -11.91 3.20 7.75
C TYR A 158 -13.35 3.49 7.29
N ASP A 159 -13.60 4.76 7.04
CA ASP A 159 -14.80 5.27 6.42
C ASP A 159 -14.53 5.60 4.96
N VAL A 160 -15.55 5.50 4.11
CA VAL A 160 -15.45 5.85 2.69
C VAL A 160 -16.46 6.92 2.37
N TYR A 161 -16.00 7.97 1.70
CA TYR A 161 -16.80 9.09 1.27
C TYR A 161 -16.84 9.20 -0.25
N LEU A 162 -17.99 9.59 -0.77
CA LEU A 162 -18.19 10.04 -2.14
C LEU A 162 -18.63 11.51 -2.11
N GLY A 163 -17.72 12.40 -2.51
CA GLY A 163 -17.85 13.83 -2.20
C GLY A 163 -17.91 14.04 -0.67
N THR A 164 -18.94 14.71 -0.19
CA THR A 164 -19.17 14.92 1.25
C THR A 164 -20.04 13.85 1.90
N THR A 165 -20.54 12.87 1.13
CA THR A 165 -21.43 11.82 1.64
C THR A 165 -20.64 10.62 2.07
N ARG A 166 -20.76 10.23 3.35
CA ARG A 166 -20.21 8.95 3.84
C ARG A 166 -21.06 7.80 3.32
N ILE A 167 -20.48 6.94 2.47
CA ILE A 167 -21.14 5.81 1.84
C ILE A 167 -20.89 4.49 2.56
N VAL A 168 -19.79 4.42 3.33
CA VAL A 168 -19.45 3.26 4.17
C VAL A 168 -18.88 3.78 5.47
N GLU A 169 -19.24 3.15 6.58
CA GLU A 169 -18.81 3.50 7.94
C GLU A 169 -18.17 2.31 8.62
N ASN A 170 -17.07 2.55 9.34
CA ASN A 170 -16.37 1.56 10.15
C ASN A 170 -16.03 0.26 9.40
N GLN A 171 -15.57 0.38 8.14
CA GLN A 171 -15.20 -0.77 7.33
C GLN A 171 -13.86 -1.34 7.83
N PRO A 172 -13.81 -2.57 8.34
CA PRO A 172 -12.55 -3.23 8.63
C PRO A 172 -11.88 -3.64 7.32
N GLY A 173 -10.60 -3.36 7.20
CA GLY A 173 -9.77 -3.74 6.07
C GLY A 173 -8.50 -4.44 6.53
N VAL A 174 -8.16 -5.54 5.88
CA VAL A 174 -6.88 -6.23 6.02
C VAL A 174 -6.25 -6.34 4.64
N ALA A 175 -4.99 -5.96 4.55
CA ALA A 175 -4.27 -6.00 3.29
C ALA A 175 -2.85 -6.53 3.51
N TYR A 176 -2.30 -7.19 2.50
CA TYR A 176 -1.01 -7.87 2.55
C TYR A 176 -0.05 -7.28 1.53
N ALA A 177 1.20 -7.04 1.94
CA ALA A 177 2.30 -6.68 1.06
C ALA A 177 3.45 -7.67 1.24
N THR A 178 3.86 -8.35 0.16
CA THR A 178 4.98 -9.31 0.17
C THR A 178 5.50 -9.55 -1.25
N PRO A 179 6.81 -9.76 -1.45
CA PRO A 179 7.88 -9.60 -0.46
C PRO A 179 8.23 -8.12 -0.22
N VAL A 180 8.48 -7.77 1.04
CA VAL A 180 8.98 -6.45 1.44
C VAL A 180 10.47 -6.58 1.76
N TRP A 181 11.28 -5.66 1.22
CA TRP A 181 12.73 -5.71 1.31
C TRP A 181 13.36 -4.59 2.13
N GLU A 182 12.56 -3.61 2.52
CA GLU A 182 12.99 -2.44 3.32
C GLU A 182 11.78 -1.78 3.99
N ILE A 183 11.99 -1.00 5.02
CA ILE A 183 11.00 -0.16 5.69
C ILE A 183 11.45 1.30 5.58
N PRO A 184 10.59 2.23 5.12
CA PRO A 184 9.27 1.99 4.54
C PRO A 184 9.33 1.19 3.23
N PRO A 185 8.33 0.36 2.92
CA PRO A 185 8.35 -0.48 1.73
C PRO A 185 8.23 0.35 0.45
N ARG A 186 8.96 -0.04 -0.62
CA ARG A 186 8.89 0.63 -1.91
C ARG A 186 8.34 -0.27 -2.99
N ASN A 187 7.48 0.30 -3.85
CA ASN A 187 6.94 -0.39 -5.02
C ASN A 187 6.33 -1.76 -4.68
N VAL A 188 5.46 -1.79 -3.69
CA VAL A 188 4.78 -3.02 -3.26
C VAL A 188 3.36 -3.08 -3.79
N THR A 189 2.95 -4.28 -4.21
CA THR A 189 1.54 -4.58 -4.46
C THR A 189 0.89 -4.93 -3.13
N VAL A 190 -0.27 -4.32 -2.88
CA VAL A 190 -1.08 -4.56 -1.71
C VAL A 190 -2.33 -5.29 -2.15
N ALA A 191 -2.53 -6.52 -1.67
CA ALA A 191 -3.72 -7.30 -1.91
C ALA A 191 -4.63 -7.26 -0.67
N PHE A 192 -5.90 -6.96 -0.86
CA PHE A 192 -6.89 -6.95 0.23
C PHE A 192 -7.39 -8.38 0.48
N GLU A 193 -7.52 -8.75 1.75
CA GLU A 193 -8.07 -10.07 2.15
C GLU A 193 -9.48 -10.28 1.61
N LYS A 194 -10.28 -9.23 1.65
CA LYS A 194 -11.64 -9.21 1.08
C LYS A 194 -11.77 -8.02 0.15
N PRO A 195 -12.41 -8.19 -1.01
CA PRO A 195 -12.74 -7.05 -1.86
C PRO A 195 -13.55 -6.01 -1.09
N PHE A 196 -13.25 -4.75 -1.32
CA PHE A 196 -14.16 -3.69 -0.93
C PHE A 196 -15.34 -3.66 -1.88
N GLU A 197 -16.54 -3.54 -1.34
CA GLU A 197 -17.78 -3.51 -2.09
C GLU A 197 -18.68 -2.37 -1.59
N SER A 198 -19.15 -1.54 -2.51
CA SER A 198 -20.22 -0.56 -2.30
C SER A 198 -21.22 -0.62 -3.45
N ASP A 199 -22.26 0.18 -3.41
CA ASP A 199 -23.23 0.26 -4.51
C ASP A 199 -22.66 0.96 -5.75
N GLN A 200 -21.58 1.77 -5.59
CA GLN A 200 -21.00 2.56 -6.67
C GLN A 200 -19.79 1.90 -7.32
N PHE A 201 -18.94 1.25 -6.52
CA PHE A 201 -17.69 0.63 -7.00
C PHE A 201 -17.21 -0.48 -6.09
N SER A 202 -16.25 -1.27 -6.62
CA SER A 202 -15.51 -2.28 -5.85
C SER A 202 -14.04 -2.28 -6.23
N PHE A 203 -13.18 -2.78 -5.33
CA PHE A 203 -11.76 -3.04 -5.60
C PHE A 203 -11.23 -4.18 -4.72
N SER A 204 -10.16 -4.85 -5.17
CA SER A 204 -9.57 -5.98 -4.44
C SER A 204 -8.07 -5.88 -4.24
N ALA A 205 -7.42 -4.98 -4.95
CA ALA A 205 -5.98 -4.78 -4.87
C ALA A 205 -5.61 -3.35 -5.24
N GLY A 206 -4.43 -2.93 -4.85
CA GLY A 206 -3.80 -1.68 -5.24
C GLY A 206 -2.29 -1.84 -5.24
N CYS A 207 -1.58 -0.85 -5.72
CA CYS A 207 -0.13 -0.77 -5.55
C CYS A 207 0.25 0.53 -4.86
N CYS A 208 1.24 0.45 -3.99
CA CYS A 208 1.88 1.60 -3.38
C CYS A 208 3.22 1.83 -4.08
N GLU A 209 3.34 2.96 -4.76
CA GLU A 209 4.54 3.36 -5.47
C GLU A 209 5.29 4.44 -4.68
N GLY A 210 6.63 4.36 -4.70
CA GLY A 210 7.48 5.41 -4.17
C GLY A 210 7.24 5.74 -2.70
N MET A 211 6.83 4.78 -1.87
CA MET A 211 6.69 5.00 -0.44
C MET A 211 8.03 5.45 0.14
N ARG A 212 8.02 6.52 0.90
CA ARG A 212 9.19 7.10 1.54
C ARG A 212 8.86 7.70 2.90
N ALA A 213 9.85 7.71 3.77
CA ALA A 213 9.78 8.51 4.98
C ALA A 213 9.72 10.01 4.63
N ILE A 214 8.95 10.76 5.39
CA ILE A 214 8.80 12.21 5.30
C ILE A 214 8.95 12.84 6.68
N THR A 215 9.10 14.15 6.71
CA THR A 215 9.09 14.88 7.98
C THR A 215 7.67 15.06 8.51
N GLN A 216 7.54 15.35 9.80
CA GLN A 216 6.26 15.71 10.39
C GLN A 216 5.64 16.93 9.69
N GLU A 217 6.45 17.93 9.34
CA GLU A 217 5.99 19.13 8.63
C GLU A 217 5.41 18.80 7.25
N GLU A 218 6.07 17.93 6.48
CA GLU A 218 5.54 17.44 5.19
C GLU A 218 4.22 16.69 5.37
N PHE A 219 4.11 15.87 6.42
CA PHE A 219 2.87 15.17 6.75
C PHE A 219 1.75 16.15 7.08
N GLU A 220 1.99 17.11 7.96
CA GLU A 220 1.00 18.11 8.39
C GLU A 220 0.49 18.95 7.22
N ALA A 221 1.40 19.34 6.30
CA ALA A 221 1.05 20.06 5.07
C ALA A 221 0.15 19.21 4.15
N GLY A 222 0.50 17.94 3.94
CA GLY A 222 -0.30 16.99 3.14
C GLY A 222 -1.67 16.72 3.75
N ALA A 223 -1.72 16.51 5.06
CA ALA A 223 -2.96 16.31 5.81
C ALA A 223 -3.88 17.55 5.77
N ALA A 224 -3.31 18.75 5.87
CA ALA A 224 -4.07 19.99 5.74
C ALA A 224 -4.68 20.13 4.33
N ALA A 225 -3.92 19.81 3.28
CA ALA A 225 -4.40 19.81 1.90
C ALA A 225 -5.56 18.80 1.71
N ALA A 226 -5.43 17.58 2.25
CA ALA A 226 -6.46 16.56 2.19
C ALA A 226 -7.77 17.00 2.88
N ARG A 227 -7.67 17.60 4.07
CA ARG A 227 -8.84 18.10 4.80
C ARG A 227 -9.52 19.27 4.09
N ALA A 228 -8.75 20.15 3.45
CA ALA A 228 -9.31 21.27 2.67
C ALA A 228 -10.18 20.80 1.50
N VAL A 229 -9.76 19.72 0.80
CA VAL A 229 -10.57 19.12 -0.29
C VAL A 229 -11.89 18.56 0.24
N ARG A 230 -11.89 17.98 1.44
CA ARG A 230 -13.10 17.43 2.07
C ARG A 230 -14.04 18.49 2.67
N GLY A 231 -13.66 19.77 2.67
CA GLY A 231 -14.45 20.84 3.30
C GLY A 231 -14.52 20.73 4.83
N GLN A 232 -13.62 19.98 5.44
CA GLN A 232 -13.48 19.87 6.90
C GLN A 232 -12.35 20.81 7.33
N SER A 233 -12.68 22.03 7.66
CA SER A 233 -11.79 23.02 8.28
C SER A 233 -12.03 23.07 9.79
#